data_44c63f0e4f28d02e7837e9c1ce1d397f
#
_entry.id   44c63f0e4f28d02e7837e9c1ce1d397f
#
_cell.length_a   1.000
_cell.length_b   1.000
_cell.length_c   1.000
_cell.angle_alpha   90.00
_cell.angle_beta   90.00
_cell.angle_gamma   90.00
#
_symmetry.space_group_name_H-M   'P 1'
#
loop_
_entity.id
_entity.type
_entity.pdbx_description
1 polymer ?
#
loop_
_entity_poly.entity_id
_entity_poly.type
_entity_poly.pdbx_seq_one_letter_code
_entity_poly.pdbx_strand_id
1 'polypeptide(L)'
;MDKLIIEAEKFATNLLNDELDTSFLYHNLTHTQRVVEKAKELAEQSGLNESEKNILTLATWLHDTGYTKNIKNHEDESVLISKKFLSSQNCSEKNIEAICDLILATKMDYVPKNYLEKIIRDADCAHIGSKSYIEISELLRKEWELTCNKHLTESEWLDENINFLSTKHKFHTIEAALNWDKRKGKNISELLKTKKKLDVENKKLQQKKDQLSFKKDKVELPERGIETMFRVTLKNHITLSNIADTKANILLSVNAIIVSLVLSNLVSKLDNTSNHYLITPTVIFVLFTVASIILSILATRPNVTSGKFTKEDVANKKVNLLFFGNFHKMSLNDFEWAMGEMMQDREYLYSSMKKDLYFLGLVLDKKYKILRLTYSVFMIGIIVSVVAFAIAFQTSGAGA
;
A
#
# COMPACT_ATOMS: atom_id res chain seq x y z
N MET A 1 -15.87 -17.96 27.86
CA MET A 1 -14.69 -17.32 27.23
C MET A 1 -15.01 -16.84 25.82
N ASP A 2 -15.71 -17.59 24.98
CA ASP A 2 -16.03 -17.16 23.58
C ASP A 2 -16.78 -15.83 23.52
N LYS A 3 -17.75 -15.60 24.42
CA LYS A 3 -18.43 -14.31 24.50
C LYS A 3 -17.46 -13.17 24.86
N LEU A 4 -16.50 -13.41 25.73
CA LEU A 4 -15.50 -12.41 26.13
C LEU A 4 -14.56 -12.06 24.97
N ILE A 5 -14.20 -13.04 24.15
CA ILE A 5 -13.37 -12.81 22.95
C ILE A 5 -14.13 -11.92 21.94
N ILE A 6 -15.41 -12.18 21.72
CA ILE A 6 -16.25 -11.35 20.84
C ILE A 6 -16.36 -9.91 21.37
N GLU A 7 -16.51 -9.74 22.67
CA GLU A 7 -16.57 -8.41 23.28
C GLU A 7 -15.18 -7.70 23.23
N ALA A 8 -14.06 -8.45 23.38
CA ALA A 8 -12.72 -7.89 23.24
C ALA A 8 -12.43 -7.46 21.79
N GLU A 9 -12.83 -8.26 20.82
CA GLU A 9 -12.75 -7.90 19.39
C GLU A 9 -13.51 -6.60 19.09
N LYS A 10 -14.77 -6.49 19.53
CA LYS A 10 -15.57 -5.28 19.36
C LYS A 10 -14.95 -4.08 20.06
N PHE A 11 -14.48 -4.28 21.30
CA PHE A 11 -13.84 -3.23 22.08
C PHE A 11 -12.59 -2.71 21.41
N ALA A 12 -11.65 -3.60 21.03
CA ALA A 12 -10.41 -3.22 20.36
C ALA A 12 -10.69 -2.58 19.00
N THR A 13 -11.64 -3.11 18.23
CA THR A 13 -12.05 -2.56 16.93
C THR A 13 -12.58 -1.12 17.07
N ASN A 14 -13.49 -0.89 18.00
CA ASN A 14 -14.05 0.44 18.21
C ASN A 14 -12.98 1.41 18.73
N LEU A 15 -12.18 0.99 19.71
CA LEU A 15 -11.14 1.83 20.29
C LEU A 15 -10.10 2.26 19.25
N LEU A 16 -9.62 1.32 18.43
CA LEU A 16 -8.62 1.62 17.40
C LEU A 16 -9.22 2.43 16.24
N ASN A 17 -10.47 2.23 15.88
CA ASN A 17 -11.12 3.04 14.83
C ASN A 17 -11.45 4.46 15.28
N ASP A 18 -11.86 4.63 16.54
CA ASP A 18 -12.38 5.92 17.03
C ASP A 18 -11.30 6.81 17.64
N GLU A 19 -10.27 6.20 18.28
CA GLU A 19 -9.30 6.96 19.08
C GLU A 19 -7.85 6.90 18.53
N LEU A 20 -7.53 5.98 17.61
CA LEU A 20 -6.19 5.92 17.04
C LEU A 20 -5.98 7.01 16.00
N ASP A 21 -4.86 7.74 16.11
CA ASP A 21 -4.52 8.78 15.15
C ASP A 21 -4.25 8.20 13.75
N THR A 22 -4.63 8.91 12.72
CA THR A 22 -4.47 8.48 11.31
C THR A 22 -3.02 8.37 10.85
N SER A 23 -2.07 8.85 11.62
CA SER A 23 -0.62 8.67 11.39
C SER A 23 -0.12 7.25 11.65
N PHE A 24 -0.90 6.43 12.38
CA PHE A 24 -0.59 5.02 12.60
C PHE A 24 -0.91 4.16 11.39
N LEU A 25 0.05 4.09 10.47
CA LEU A 25 -0.13 3.37 9.20
C LEU A 25 0.11 1.87 9.34
N TYR A 26 0.90 1.44 10.33
CA TYR A 26 1.25 0.05 10.60
C TYR A 26 0.54 -0.49 11.84
N HIS A 27 0.66 0.16 13.02
CA HIS A 27 0.03 -0.24 14.27
C HIS A 27 -1.43 0.19 14.32
N ASN A 28 -2.28 -0.48 13.55
CA ASN A 28 -3.71 -0.20 13.39
C ASN A 28 -4.54 -1.49 13.48
N LEU A 29 -5.86 -1.37 13.34
CA LEU A 29 -6.76 -2.51 13.41
C LEU A 29 -6.37 -3.65 12.47
N THR A 30 -5.89 -3.35 11.26
CA THR A 30 -5.46 -4.38 10.29
C THR A 30 -4.25 -5.18 10.80
N HIS A 31 -3.30 -4.52 11.48
CA HIS A 31 -2.20 -5.20 12.16
C HIS A 31 -2.71 -6.11 13.27
N THR A 32 -3.55 -5.58 14.17
CA THR A 32 -4.12 -6.36 15.29
C THR A 32 -4.86 -7.60 14.78
N GLN A 33 -5.72 -7.47 13.77
CA GLN A 33 -6.44 -8.59 13.16
C GLN A 33 -5.48 -9.65 12.60
N ARG A 34 -4.42 -9.23 11.93
CA ARG A 34 -3.38 -10.13 11.41
C ARG A 34 -2.65 -10.88 12.53
N VAL A 35 -2.32 -10.17 13.63
CA VAL A 35 -1.68 -10.80 14.79
C VAL A 35 -2.60 -11.84 15.42
N VAL A 36 -3.88 -11.54 15.60
CA VAL A 36 -4.90 -12.48 16.10
C VAL A 36 -5.00 -13.72 15.22
N GLU A 37 -5.05 -13.55 13.89
CA GLU A 37 -5.08 -14.67 12.95
C GLU A 37 -3.85 -15.56 13.09
N LYS A 38 -2.67 -14.96 13.15
CA LYS A 38 -1.40 -15.72 13.25
C LYS A 38 -1.21 -16.36 14.61
N ALA A 39 -1.67 -15.74 15.69
CA ALA A 39 -1.67 -16.35 17.01
C ALA A 39 -2.58 -17.57 17.07
N LYS A 40 -3.78 -17.51 16.47
CA LYS A 40 -4.68 -18.66 16.36
C LYS A 40 -4.06 -19.80 15.55
N GLU A 41 -3.45 -19.48 14.40
CA GLU A 41 -2.73 -20.47 13.57
C GLU A 41 -1.64 -21.20 14.36
N LEU A 42 -0.78 -20.46 15.08
CA LEU A 42 0.26 -21.05 15.92
C LEU A 42 -0.32 -21.84 17.08
N ALA A 43 -1.37 -21.35 17.74
CA ALA A 43 -2.01 -22.00 18.86
C ALA A 43 -2.60 -23.37 18.49
N GLU A 44 -3.19 -23.48 17.30
CA GLU A 44 -3.70 -24.76 16.76
C GLU A 44 -2.56 -25.73 16.48
N GLN A 45 -1.51 -25.28 15.81
CA GLN A 45 -0.34 -26.10 15.46
C GLN A 45 0.41 -26.58 16.71
N SER A 46 0.41 -25.78 17.76
CA SER A 46 1.10 -26.09 19.04
C SER A 46 0.30 -26.99 20.00
N GLY A 47 -0.95 -27.33 19.64
CA GLY A 47 -1.79 -28.18 20.48
C GLY A 47 -2.17 -27.56 21.82
N LEU A 48 -2.28 -26.25 21.93
CA LEU A 48 -2.71 -25.54 23.13
C LEU A 48 -4.13 -25.96 23.55
N ASN A 49 -4.38 -26.00 24.86
CA ASN A 49 -5.73 -26.23 25.36
C ASN A 49 -6.61 -24.97 25.15
N GLU A 50 -7.93 -25.14 25.24
CA GLU A 50 -8.88 -24.06 24.96
C GLU A 50 -8.75 -22.86 25.91
N SER A 51 -8.30 -23.05 27.16
CA SER A 51 -8.06 -21.95 28.09
C SER A 51 -6.86 -21.11 27.65
N GLU A 52 -5.78 -21.75 27.24
CA GLU A 52 -4.58 -21.09 26.72
C GLU A 52 -4.86 -20.36 25.42
N LYS A 53 -5.59 -20.96 24.48
CA LYS A 53 -6.02 -20.31 23.23
C LYS A 53 -6.84 -19.06 23.49
N ASN A 54 -7.76 -19.13 24.44
CA ASN A 54 -8.62 -18.01 24.80
C ASN A 54 -7.81 -16.84 25.42
N ILE A 55 -6.90 -17.14 26.36
CA ILE A 55 -6.02 -16.12 26.97
C ILE A 55 -5.14 -15.47 25.90
N LEU A 56 -4.52 -16.26 25.03
CA LEU A 56 -3.70 -15.77 23.94
C LEU A 56 -4.51 -14.86 22.98
N THR A 57 -5.71 -15.31 22.58
CA THR A 57 -6.57 -14.54 21.68
C THR A 57 -6.99 -13.20 22.30
N LEU A 58 -7.31 -13.20 23.59
CA LEU A 58 -7.64 -11.96 24.31
C LEU A 58 -6.43 -11.00 24.36
N ALA A 59 -5.24 -11.54 24.69
CA ALA A 59 -4.02 -10.75 24.72
C ALA A 59 -3.70 -10.15 23.35
N THR A 60 -3.85 -10.91 22.25
CA THR A 60 -3.59 -10.42 20.88
C THR A 60 -4.57 -9.36 20.41
N TRP A 61 -5.85 -9.42 20.82
CA TRP A 61 -6.80 -8.32 20.52
C TRP A 61 -6.45 -7.03 21.26
N LEU A 62 -5.83 -7.11 22.42
CA LEU A 62 -5.64 -5.98 23.32
C LEU A 62 -4.21 -5.43 23.32
N HIS A 63 -3.21 -6.10 22.71
CA HIS A 63 -1.78 -5.79 22.86
C HIS A 63 -1.39 -4.37 22.44
N ASP A 64 -1.97 -3.87 21.38
CA ASP A 64 -1.64 -2.57 20.78
C ASP A 64 -2.66 -1.46 21.07
N THR A 65 -3.65 -1.73 21.91
CA THR A 65 -4.68 -0.71 22.28
C THR A 65 -4.07 0.53 22.92
N GLY A 66 -2.91 0.43 23.53
CA GLY A 66 -2.19 1.52 24.17
C GLY A 66 -1.64 2.58 23.22
N TYR A 67 -1.49 2.28 21.93
CA TYR A 67 -1.11 3.30 20.92
C TYR A 67 -2.12 4.45 20.83
N THR A 68 -3.35 4.25 21.26
CA THR A 68 -4.34 5.33 21.38
C THR A 68 -3.99 6.36 22.46
N LYS A 69 -3.04 6.05 23.35
CA LYS A 69 -2.65 6.91 24.49
C LYS A 69 -1.19 7.32 24.45
N ASN A 70 -0.27 6.38 24.20
CA ASN A 70 1.16 6.65 24.28
C ASN A 70 1.96 5.75 23.31
N ILE A 71 2.82 6.36 22.51
CA ILE A 71 3.65 5.63 21.54
C ILE A 71 4.79 4.87 22.22
N LYS A 72 5.46 5.50 23.20
CA LYS A 72 6.70 4.97 23.80
C LYS A 72 6.46 3.82 24.77
N ASN A 73 5.34 3.84 25.47
CA ASN A 73 4.98 2.87 26.51
C ASN A 73 3.61 2.26 26.20
N HIS A 74 3.35 1.98 24.92
CA HIS A 74 2.03 1.49 24.48
C HIS A 74 1.65 0.16 25.11
N GLU A 75 2.61 -0.72 25.40
CA GLU A 75 2.32 -2.01 26.05
C GLU A 75 1.86 -1.81 27.50
N ASP A 76 2.46 -0.88 28.24
CA ASP A 76 2.01 -0.54 29.61
C ASP A 76 0.60 0.09 29.57
N GLU A 77 0.34 0.97 28.63
CA GLU A 77 -1.00 1.54 28.43
C GLU A 77 -2.00 0.47 27.99
N SER A 78 -1.59 -0.44 27.10
CA SER A 78 -2.41 -1.59 26.71
C SER A 78 -2.79 -2.46 27.92
N VAL A 79 -1.88 -2.67 28.86
CA VAL A 79 -2.17 -3.37 30.12
C VAL A 79 -3.20 -2.62 30.96
N LEU A 80 -3.09 -1.30 31.10
CA LEU A 80 -4.04 -0.49 31.86
C LEU A 80 -5.45 -0.54 31.23
N ILE A 81 -5.53 -0.38 29.90
CA ILE A 81 -6.76 -0.47 29.14
C ILE A 81 -7.38 -1.87 29.29
N SER A 82 -6.56 -2.92 29.13
CA SER A 82 -6.97 -4.32 29.21
C SER A 82 -7.51 -4.69 30.60
N LYS A 83 -6.82 -4.30 31.66
CA LYS A 83 -7.28 -4.52 33.05
C LYS A 83 -8.66 -3.91 33.27
N LYS A 84 -8.84 -2.64 32.89
CA LYS A 84 -10.12 -1.96 33.02
C LYS A 84 -11.24 -2.64 32.24
N PHE A 85 -10.98 -3.00 30.98
CA PHE A 85 -11.94 -3.69 30.13
C PHE A 85 -12.29 -5.08 30.70
N LEU A 86 -11.29 -5.93 30.97
CA LEU A 86 -11.50 -7.30 31.42
C LEU A 86 -12.21 -7.36 32.79
N SER A 87 -11.87 -6.44 33.72
CA SER A 87 -12.56 -6.33 35.02
C SER A 87 -14.04 -5.96 34.83
N SER A 88 -14.37 -5.08 33.88
CA SER A 88 -15.77 -4.74 33.57
C SER A 88 -16.55 -5.91 32.98
N GLN A 89 -15.88 -6.88 32.39
CA GLN A 89 -16.46 -8.10 31.84
C GLN A 89 -16.48 -9.28 32.86
N ASN A 90 -16.19 -9.02 34.13
CA ASN A 90 -16.10 -10.03 35.20
C ASN A 90 -15.10 -11.16 34.88
N CYS A 91 -14.01 -10.87 34.19
CA CYS A 91 -12.91 -11.81 33.99
C CYS A 91 -12.20 -12.08 35.32
N SER A 92 -11.78 -13.34 35.56
CA SER A 92 -11.06 -13.67 36.80
C SER A 92 -9.69 -12.99 36.86
N GLU A 93 -9.29 -12.57 38.07
CA GLU A 93 -8.01 -11.88 38.30
C GLU A 93 -6.83 -12.66 37.70
N LYS A 94 -6.80 -13.98 37.92
CA LYS A 94 -5.78 -14.90 37.36
C LYS A 94 -5.70 -14.78 35.83
N ASN A 95 -6.82 -14.70 35.13
CA ASN A 95 -6.81 -14.59 33.67
C ASN A 95 -6.40 -13.17 33.23
N ILE A 96 -6.80 -12.13 33.97
CA ILE A 96 -6.38 -10.76 33.71
C ILE A 96 -4.86 -10.64 33.80
N GLU A 97 -4.25 -11.18 34.86
CA GLU A 97 -2.79 -11.21 35.04
C GLU A 97 -2.12 -11.93 33.87
N ALA A 98 -2.59 -13.13 33.53
CA ALA A 98 -2.02 -13.89 32.42
C ALA A 98 -2.11 -13.17 31.06
N ILE A 99 -3.22 -12.48 30.80
CA ILE A 99 -3.38 -11.67 29.57
C ILE A 99 -2.43 -10.47 29.58
N CYS A 100 -2.31 -9.79 30.72
CA CYS A 100 -1.41 -8.66 30.87
C CYS A 100 0.07 -9.05 30.71
N ASP A 101 0.47 -10.19 31.25
CA ASP A 101 1.82 -10.73 31.08
C ASP A 101 2.14 -11.00 29.61
N LEU A 102 1.18 -11.54 28.84
CA LEU A 102 1.32 -11.74 27.41
C LEU A 102 1.42 -10.42 26.63
N ILE A 103 0.65 -9.39 27.02
CA ILE A 103 0.77 -8.04 26.43
C ILE A 103 2.17 -7.48 26.70
N LEU A 104 2.66 -7.55 27.92
CA LEU A 104 4.02 -7.09 28.26
C LEU A 104 5.12 -7.89 27.54
N ALA A 105 4.85 -9.13 27.19
CA ALA A 105 5.80 -9.96 26.44
C ALA A 105 6.01 -9.48 24.99
N THR A 106 5.18 -8.58 24.44
CA THR A 106 5.39 -7.98 23.12
C THR A 106 6.45 -6.87 23.12
N LYS A 107 6.85 -6.33 24.29
CA LYS A 107 7.94 -5.34 24.38
C LYS A 107 9.20 -5.83 23.67
N MET A 108 9.83 -4.93 22.90
CA MET A 108 10.95 -5.28 22.03
C MET A 108 12.12 -5.96 22.77
N ASP A 109 12.45 -5.51 23.95
CA ASP A 109 13.56 -5.98 24.78
C ASP A 109 13.18 -7.09 25.76
N TYR A 110 11.90 -7.50 25.78
CA TYR A 110 11.44 -8.58 26.66
C TYR A 110 11.93 -9.94 26.18
N VAL A 111 12.38 -10.76 27.13
CA VAL A 111 12.77 -12.16 26.86
C VAL A 111 11.63 -13.10 27.27
N PRO A 112 10.99 -13.80 26.32
CA PRO A 112 9.84 -14.64 26.63
C PRO A 112 10.22 -15.82 27.54
N LYS A 113 9.47 -15.99 28.64
CA LYS A 113 9.72 -16.96 29.72
C LYS A 113 8.97 -18.29 29.53
N ASN A 114 7.82 -18.22 28.90
CA ASN A 114 6.95 -19.37 28.68
C ASN A 114 6.53 -19.49 27.21
N TYR A 115 5.80 -20.55 26.89
CA TYR A 115 5.47 -20.87 25.50
C TYR A 115 4.43 -19.92 24.91
N LEU A 116 3.45 -19.45 25.68
CA LEU A 116 2.44 -18.49 25.23
C LEU A 116 3.07 -17.13 24.90
N GLU A 117 4.02 -16.68 25.72
CA GLU A 117 4.79 -15.47 25.45
C GLU A 117 5.61 -15.57 24.14
N LYS A 118 6.14 -16.77 23.83
CA LYS A 118 6.80 -17.01 22.54
C LYS A 118 5.83 -16.90 21.38
N ILE A 119 4.65 -17.49 21.51
CA ILE A 119 3.64 -17.49 20.45
C ILE A 119 3.16 -16.06 20.15
N ILE A 120 2.84 -15.26 21.17
CA ILE A 120 2.36 -13.89 20.92
C ILE A 120 3.42 -13.04 20.22
N ARG A 121 4.69 -13.13 20.61
CA ARG A 121 5.80 -12.44 19.95
C ARG A 121 5.99 -12.88 18.50
N ASP A 122 5.92 -14.18 18.26
CA ASP A 122 6.04 -14.72 16.91
C ASP A 122 4.86 -14.28 16.03
N ALA A 123 3.65 -14.25 16.58
CA ALA A 123 2.46 -13.80 15.89
C ALA A 123 2.53 -12.31 15.53
N ASP A 124 2.96 -11.47 16.43
CA ASP A 124 3.16 -10.04 16.21
C ASP A 124 4.19 -9.78 15.10
N CYS A 125 5.28 -10.53 15.11
CA CYS A 125 6.32 -10.47 14.09
C CYS A 125 6.06 -11.32 12.83
N ALA A 126 4.89 -11.96 12.69
CA ALA A 126 4.60 -12.87 11.57
C ALA A 126 4.72 -12.22 10.18
N HIS A 127 4.49 -10.90 10.08
CA HIS A 127 4.67 -10.15 8.85
C HIS A 127 6.09 -10.27 8.25
N ILE A 128 7.11 -10.52 9.08
CA ILE A 128 8.50 -10.75 8.67
C ILE A 128 8.61 -11.97 7.74
N GLY A 129 7.78 -12.99 7.96
CA GLY A 129 7.66 -14.17 7.12
C GLY A 129 6.61 -14.07 6.02
N SER A 130 6.10 -12.89 5.71
CA SER A 130 5.10 -12.70 4.66
C SER A 130 5.72 -12.31 3.31
N LYS A 131 4.93 -12.45 2.23
CA LYS A 131 5.31 -11.98 0.89
C LYS A 131 5.28 -10.46 0.79
N SER A 132 4.44 -9.81 1.57
CA SER A 132 4.25 -8.37 1.63
C SER A 132 5.14 -7.67 2.67
N TYR A 133 6.18 -8.36 3.16
CA TYR A 133 7.06 -7.78 4.19
C TYR A 133 7.61 -6.40 3.81
N ILE A 134 8.09 -6.22 2.58
CA ILE A 134 8.69 -4.96 2.12
C ILE A 134 7.64 -3.83 2.16
N GLU A 135 6.43 -4.10 1.68
CA GLU A 135 5.32 -3.13 1.68
C GLU A 135 4.91 -2.77 3.13
N ILE A 136 4.80 -3.78 3.99
CA ILE A 136 4.44 -3.60 5.40
C ILE A 136 5.52 -2.83 6.15
N SER A 137 6.80 -3.12 5.89
CA SER A 137 7.91 -2.42 6.52
C SER A 137 7.97 -0.94 6.10
N GLU A 138 7.56 -0.59 4.88
CA GLU A 138 7.45 0.79 4.44
C GLU A 138 6.32 1.55 5.16
N LEU A 139 5.22 0.87 5.53
CA LEU A 139 4.19 1.48 6.38
C LEU A 139 4.76 1.83 7.76
N LEU A 140 5.55 0.93 8.35
CA LEU A 140 6.22 1.20 9.65
C LEU A 140 7.21 2.35 9.55
N ARG A 141 8.00 2.44 8.47
CA ARG A 141 8.91 3.55 8.23
C ARG A 141 8.16 4.88 8.17
N LYS A 142 7.06 4.91 7.41
CA LYS A 142 6.21 6.11 7.29
C LYS A 142 5.54 6.48 8.61
N GLU A 143 5.10 5.50 9.37
CA GLU A 143 4.57 5.72 10.70
C GLU A 143 5.61 6.36 11.62
N TRP A 144 6.86 5.88 11.64
CA TRP A 144 7.93 6.49 12.44
C TRP A 144 8.26 7.92 12.01
N GLU A 145 8.17 8.20 10.70
CA GLU A 145 8.32 9.55 10.18
C GLU A 145 7.23 10.48 10.72
N LEU A 146 5.97 10.02 10.72
CA LEU A 146 4.82 10.82 11.15
C LEU A 146 4.69 10.95 12.68
N THR A 147 4.96 9.87 13.41
CA THR A 147 4.68 9.79 14.85
C THR A 147 5.90 10.09 15.72
N CYS A 148 7.10 9.75 15.27
CA CYS A 148 8.35 9.87 16.02
C CYS A 148 9.33 10.90 15.43
N ASN A 149 8.96 11.56 14.32
CA ASN A 149 9.86 12.47 13.57
C ASN A 149 11.20 11.78 13.19
N LYS A 150 11.18 10.46 12.98
CA LYS A 150 12.35 9.66 12.62
C LYS A 150 12.44 9.53 11.10
N HIS A 151 13.19 10.44 10.48
CA HIS A 151 13.43 10.45 9.04
C HIS A 151 14.62 9.53 8.70
N LEU A 152 14.34 8.40 8.05
CA LEU A 152 15.36 7.49 7.57
C LEU A 152 15.40 7.54 6.04
N THR A 153 16.59 7.69 5.49
CA THR A 153 16.80 7.50 4.04
C THR A 153 16.51 6.06 3.64
N GLU A 154 16.29 5.81 2.36
CA GLU A 154 16.08 4.46 1.85
C GLU A 154 17.25 3.52 2.22
N SER A 155 18.48 4.03 2.14
CA SER A 155 19.68 3.25 2.51
C SER A 155 19.70 2.87 3.99
N GLU A 156 19.44 3.83 4.88
CA GLU A 156 19.40 3.61 6.33
C GLU A 156 18.28 2.65 6.72
N TRP A 157 17.10 2.80 6.08
CA TRP A 157 15.99 1.90 6.30
C TRP A 157 16.30 0.47 5.89
N LEU A 158 16.93 0.27 4.72
CA LEU A 158 17.37 -1.04 4.27
C LEU A 158 18.40 -1.65 5.24
N ASP A 159 19.36 -0.86 5.73
CA ASP A 159 20.35 -1.32 6.69
C ASP A 159 19.73 -1.70 8.04
N GLU A 160 18.80 -0.90 8.57
CA GLU A 160 18.06 -1.24 9.79
C GLU A 160 17.28 -2.54 9.64
N ASN A 161 16.55 -2.71 8.51
CA ASN A 161 15.79 -3.94 8.26
C ASN A 161 16.69 -5.17 8.10
N ILE A 162 17.75 -5.09 7.30
CA ILE A 162 18.70 -6.19 7.10
C ILE A 162 19.31 -6.58 8.46
N ASN A 163 19.77 -5.61 9.22
CA ASN A 163 20.35 -5.85 10.55
C ASN A 163 19.33 -6.48 11.51
N PHE A 164 18.11 -5.95 11.56
CA PHE A 164 17.07 -6.47 12.42
C PHE A 164 16.72 -7.92 12.07
N LEU A 165 16.44 -8.21 10.81
CA LEU A 165 16.04 -9.55 10.38
C LEU A 165 17.16 -10.59 10.52
N SER A 166 18.42 -10.18 10.32
CA SER A 166 19.54 -11.12 10.29
C SER A 166 20.19 -11.35 11.64
N THR A 167 20.16 -10.36 12.56
CA THR A 167 20.92 -10.41 13.81
C THR A 167 20.06 -10.32 15.08
N LYS A 168 18.95 -9.59 15.03
CA LYS A 168 18.14 -9.32 16.23
C LYS A 168 16.89 -10.16 16.32
N HIS A 169 16.22 -10.41 15.20
CA HIS A 169 14.98 -11.14 15.17
C HIS A 169 15.19 -12.64 14.93
N LYS A 170 14.55 -13.46 15.75
CA LYS A 170 14.36 -14.90 15.55
C LYS A 170 12.94 -15.29 15.94
N PHE A 171 12.38 -16.27 15.27
CA PHE A 171 11.16 -16.91 15.75
C PHE A 171 11.49 -17.79 16.95
N HIS A 172 10.63 -17.76 17.95
CA HIS A 172 10.85 -18.43 19.26
C HIS A 172 10.25 -19.82 19.30
N THR A 173 9.21 -20.09 18.48
CA THR A 173 8.52 -21.37 18.40
C THR A 173 8.95 -22.14 17.15
N ILE A 174 8.86 -23.45 17.21
CA ILE A 174 9.19 -24.34 16.09
C ILE A 174 8.19 -24.13 14.95
N GLU A 175 6.92 -23.97 15.29
CA GLU A 175 5.81 -23.76 14.35
C GLU A 175 6.01 -22.47 13.54
N ALA A 176 6.33 -21.36 14.21
CA ALA A 176 6.61 -20.10 13.57
C ALA A 176 7.85 -20.19 12.66
N ALA A 177 8.92 -20.83 13.12
CA ALA A 177 10.13 -21.04 12.33
C ALA A 177 9.84 -21.88 11.08
N LEU A 178 9.09 -22.99 11.20
CA LEU A 178 8.70 -23.82 10.05
C LEU A 178 7.83 -23.07 9.05
N ASN A 179 6.91 -22.25 9.55
CA ASN A 179 5.99 -21.50 8.70
C ASN A 179 6.69 -20.33 7.98
N TRP A 180 7.61 -19.61 8.64
CA TRP A 180 8.00 -18.27 8.23
C TRP A 180 9.50 -18.06 7.97
N ASP A 181 10.43 -18.87 8.52
CA ASP A 181 11.88 -18.63 8.33
C ASP A 181 12.33 -18.72 6.88
N LYS A 182 11.77 -19.64 6.11
CA LYS A 182 12.09 -19.75 4.67
C LYS A 182 11.74 -18.47 3.92
N ARG A 183 10.60 -17.85 4.24
CA ARG A 183 10.19 -16.60 3.61
C ARG A 183 10.97 -15.41 4.15
N LYS A 184 11.23 -15.37 5.45
CA LYS A 184 12.14 -14.38 6.07
C LYS A 184 13.50 -14.38 5.36
N GLY A 185 14.09 -15.54 5.12
CA GLY A 185 15.36 -15.65 4.38
C GLY A 185 15.29 -15.08 2.96
N LYS A 186 14.16 -15.29 2.26
CA LYS A 186 13.91 -14.66 0.96
C LYS A 186 13.80 -13.15 1.08
N ASN A 187 13.07 -12.64 2.06
CA ASN A 187 12.92 -11.21 2.31
C ASN A 187 14.28 -10.54 2.57
N ILE A 188 15.14 -11.15 3.40
CA ILE A 188 16.53 -10.69 3.60
C ILE A 188 17.29 -10.64 2.26
N SER A 189 17.18 -11.70 1.45
CA SER A 189 17.85 -11.74 0.13
C SER A 189 17.34 -10.65 -0.81
N GLU A 190 16.05 -10.34 -0.78
CA GLU A 190 15.44 -9.26 -1.57
C GLU A 190 15.95 -7.89 -1.10
N LEU A 191 15.99 -7.64 0.22
CA LEU A 191 16.55 -6.41 0.80
C LEU A 191 18.03 -6.22 0.44
N LEU A 192 18.85 -7.27 0.54
CA LEU A 192 20.27 -7.23 0.16
C LEU A 192 20.47 -6.91 -1.32
N LYS A 193 19.64 -7.47 -2.21
CA LYS A 193 19.67 -7.14 -3.64
C LYS A 193 19.31 -5.68 -3.90
N THR A 194 18.27 -5.17 -3.21
CA THR A 194 17.86 -3.76 -3.31
C THR A 194 18.96 -2.85 -2.80
N LYS A 195 19.56 -3.15 -1.65
CA LYS A 195 20.69 -2.40 -1.09
C LYS A 195 21.87 -2.36 -2.07
N LYS A 196 22.26 -3.50 -2.62
CA LYS A 196 23.35 -3.57 -3.60
C LYS A 196 23.07 -2.71 -4.84
N LYS A 197 21.82 -2.70 -5.34
CA LYS A 197 21.45 -1.84 -6.47
C LYS A 197 21.58 -0.36 -6.10
N LEU A 198 21.06 0.03 -4.94
CA LEU A 198 21.14 1.40 -4.44
C LEU A 198 22.60 1.86 -4.26
N ASP A 199 23.46 1.02 -3.69
CA ASP A 199 24.88 1.32 -3.49
C ASP A 199 25.61 1.51 -4.83
N VAL A 200 25.30 0.69 -5.83
CA VAL A 200 25.87 0.84 -7.19
C VAL A 200 25.38 2.13 -7.84
N GLU A 201 24.11 2.49 -7.68
CA GLU A 201 23.55 3.74 -8.20
C GLU A 201 24.18 4.97 -7.51
N ASN A 202 24.31 4.93 -6.20
CA ASN A 202 24.94 5.98 -5.41
C ASN A 202 26.42 6.16 -5.76
N LYS A 203 27.19 5.06 -5.93
CA LYS A 203 28.57 5.11 -6.39
C LYS A 203 28.70 5.73 -7.78
N LYS A 204 27.81 5.35 -8.71
CA LYS A 204 27.78 5.95 -10.06
C LYS A 204 27.43 7.44 -10.01
N LEU A 205 26.53 7.82 -9.12
CA LEU A 205 26.14 9.22 -8.92
C LEU A 205 27.32 10.03 -8.35
N GLN A 206 28.01 9.47 -7.35
CA GLN A 206 29.17 10.10 -6.73
C GLN A 206 30.33 10.24 -7.73
N GLN A 207 30.67 9.17 -8.46
CA GLN A 207 31.70 9.23 -9.53
C GLN A 207 31.37 10.29 -10.59
N LYS A 208 30.08 10.46 -10.94
CA LYS A 208 29.65 11.53 -11.84
C LYS A 208 29.78 12.92 -11.22
N LYS A 209 29.47 13.07 -9.92
CA LYS A 209 29.70 14.34 -9.20
C LYS A 209 31.18 14.69 -9.12
N ASP A 210 32.04 13.70 -8.84
CA ASP A 210 33.47 13.92 -8.75
C ASP A 210 34.08 14.27 -10.14
N GLN A 211 33.60 13.61 -11.20
CA GLN A 211 34.01 13.98 -12.59
C GLN A 211 33.50 15.38 -12.97
N LEU A 212 32.36 15.81 -12.44
CA LEU A 212 31.82 17.15 -12.66
C LEU A 212 32.59 18.23 -11.90
N SER A 213 33.11 17.93 -10.69
CA SER A 213 33.92 18.86 -9.91
C SER A 213 35.28 19.14 -10.58
N PHE A 214 35.88 18.11 -11.19
CA PHE A 214 37.12 18.27 -11.97
C PHE A 214 36.95 19.03 -13.30
N LYS A 215 35.73 19.21 -13.80
CA LYS A 215 35.44 19.96 -15.03
C LYS A 215 34.91 21.38 -14.82
N LYS A 216 34.76 21.82 -13.57
CA LYS A 216 34.26 23.16 -13.25
C LYS A 216 35.17 24.32 -13.62
N ASP A 217 36.42 24.03 -14.01
CA ASP A 217 37.40 25.08 -14.43
C ASP A 217 37.35 25.45 -15.92
N LYS A 218 36.42 24.86 -16.69
CA LYS A 218 36.11 25.33 -18.03
C LYS A 218 34.67 25.78 -18.10
N VAL A 219 34.48 27.07 -18.25
CA VAL A 219 33.22 27.75 -18.48
C VAL A 219 32.61 27.31 -19.81
N GLU A 220 31.98 26.12 -19.84
CA GLU A 220 31.02 25.72 -20.88
C GLU A 220 29.67 25.50 -20.25
N LEU A 221 28.65 26.10 -20.89
CA LEU A 221 27.26 25.97 -20.48
C LEU A 221 26.91 24.54 -20.07
N PRO A 222 26.05 24.33 -19.07
CA PRO A 222 25.82 23.02 -18.45
C PRO A 222 24.99 22.07 -19.34
N GLU A 223 25.47 21.80 -20.57
CA GLU A 223 24.79 20.91 -21.53
C GLU A 223 24.46 19.55 -20.91
N ARG A 224 25.43 18.95 -20.22
CA ARG A 224 25.25 17.66 -19.52
C ARG A 224 24.26 17.75 -18.36
N GLY A 225 24.19 18.91 -17.67
CA GLY A 225 23.20 19.16 -16.62
C GLY A 225 21.78 19.23 -17.18
N ILE A 226 21.64 19.89 -18.32
CA ILE A 226 20.36 20.01 -19.04
C ILE A 226 19.90 18.63 -19.53
N GLU A 227 20.78 17.85 -20.17
CA GLU A 227 20.47 16.48 -20.61
C GLU A 227 20.09 15.57 -19.44
N THR A 228 20.82 15.67 -18.33
CA THR A 228 20.54 14.88 -17.11
C THR A 228 19.20 15.26 -16.53
N MET A 229 18.88 16.56 -16.45
CA MET A 229 17.58 17.06 -15.99
C MET A 229 16.45 16.49 -16.84
N PHE A 230 16.56 16.59 -18.17
CA PHE A 230 15.52 16.04 -19.06
C PHE A 230 15.37 14.54 -18.90
N ARG A 231 16.47 13.78 -18.84
CA ARG A 231 16.45 12.31 -18.66
C ARG A 231 15.79 11.91 -17.34
N VAL A 232 16.15 12.57 -16.24
CA VAL A 232 15.59 12.28 -14.92
C VAL A 232 14.09 12.65 -14.87
N THR A 233 13.74 13.82 -15.39
CA THR A 233 12.35 14.27 -15.41
C THR A 233 11.49 13.36 -16.28
N LEU A 234 11.96 12.98 -17.48
CA LEU A 234 11.25 12.05 -18.36
C LEU A 234 11.05 10.68 -17.69
N LYS A 235 12.10 10.14 -17.03
CA LYS A 235 12.02 8.88 -16.28
C LYS A 235 10.99 8.97 -15.16
N ASN A 236 10.94 10.09 -14.43
CA ASN A 236 9.96 10.31 -13.37
C ASN A 236 8.52 10.34 -13.93
N HIS A 237 8.29 11.04 -15.04
CA HIS A 237 6.99 11.08 -15.69
C HIS A 237 6.52 9.70 -16.15
N ILE A 238 7.41 8.90 -16.75
CA ILE A 238 7.12 7.52 -17.16
C ILE A 238 6.77 6.66 -15.94
N THR A 239 7.57 6.75 -14.88
CA THR A 239 7.35 5.98 -13.64
C THR A 239 6.00 6.34 -13.00
N LEU A 240 5.70 7.63 -12.86
CA LEU A 240 4.44 8.09 -12.31
C LEU A 240 3.24 7.67 -13.18
N SER A 241 3.37 7.71 -14.51
CA SER A 241 2.35 7.20 -15.41
C SER A 241 2.11 5.71 -15.22
N ASN A 242 3.17 4.90 -15.11
CA ASN A 242 3.07 3.46 -14.87
C ASN A 242 2.40 3.14 -13.52
N ILE A 243 2.71 3.93 -12.48
CA ILE A 243 2.05 3.81 -11.17
C ILE A 243 0.55 4.09 -11.30
N ALA A 244 0.16 5.14 -12.04
CA ALA A 244 -1.25 5.45 -12.26
C ALA A 244 -1.97 4.34 -13.02
N ASP A 245 -1.35 3.80 -14.08
CA ASP A 245 -1.90 2.70 -14.88
C ASP A 245 -2.02 1.41 -14.04
N THR A 246 -1.03 1.09 -13.23
CA THR A 246 -1.07 -0.06 -12.32
C THR A 246 -2.22 0.06 -11.31
N LYS A 247 -2.37 1.23 -10.69
CA LYS A 247 -3.47 1.47 -9.75
C LYS A 247 -4.84 1.37 -10.40
N ALA A 248 -5.01 1.90 -11.62
CA ALA A 248 -6.26 1.78 -12.36
C ALA A 248 -6.55 0.32 -12.74
N ASN A 249 -5.54 -0.47 -13.14
CA ASN A 249 -5.68 -1.88 -13.47
C ASN A 249 -6.04 -2.73 -12.24
N ILE A 250 -5.47 -2.42 -11.06
CA ILE A 250 -5.85 -3.07 -9.80
C ILE A 250 -7.33 -2.82 -9.51
N LEU A 251 -7.80 -1.56 -9.61
CA LEU A 251 -9.21 -1.23 -9.41
C LEU A 251 -10.11 -1.93 -10.42
N LEU A 252 -9.72 -1.98 -11.69
CA LEU A 252 -10.45 -2.70 -12.73
C LEU A 252 -10.60 -4.18 -12.38
N SER A 253 -9.51 -4.84 -11.98
CA SER A 253 -9.51 -6.25 -11.62
C SER A 253 -10.35 -6.52 -10.37
N VAL A 254 -10.22 -5.71 -9.34
CA VAL A 254 -11.04 -5.83 -8.11
C VAL A 254 -12.52 -5.69 -8.42
N ASN A 255 -12.90 -4.65 -9.19
CA ASN A 255 -14.29 -4.45 -9.59
C ASN A 255 -14.84 -5.63 -10.43
N ALA A 256 -14.04 -6.15 -11.35
CA ALA A 256 -14.44 -7.29 -12.18
C ALA A 256 -14.70 -8.56 -11.34
N ILE A 257 -13.82 -8.84 -10.36
CA ILE A 257 -13.99 -9.96 -9.42
C ILE A 257 -15.26 -9.77 -8.58
N ILE A 258 -15.42 -8.57 -7.98
CA ILE A 258 -16.58 -8.28 -7.13
C ILE A 258 -17.89 -8.42 -7.92
N VAL A 259 -17.98 -7.84 -9.13
CA VAL A 259 -19.17 -7.95 -9.98
C VAL A 259 -19.45 -9.41 -10.33
N SER A 260 -18.43 -10.18 -10.72
CA SER A 260 -18.60 -11.60 -11.07
C SER A 260 -19.15 -12.40 -9.88
N LEU A 261 -18.59 -12.22 -8.69
CA LEU A 261 -19.04 -12.92 -7.48
C LEU A 261 -20.46 -12.51 -7.07
N VAL A 262 -20.76 -11.21 -7.14
CA VAL A 262 -22.09 -10.71 -6.76
C VAL A 262 -23.15 -11.16 -7.75
N LEU A 263 -22.91 -11.02 -9.07
CA LEU A 263 -23.85 -11.45 -10.09
C LEU A 263 -24.09 -12.95 -10.07
N SER A 264 -23.05 -13.78 -9.93
CA SER A 264 -23.20 -15.24 -9.88
C SER A 264 -24.07 -15.70 -8.71
N ASN A 265 -24.01 -15.01 -7.57
CA ASN A 265 -24.80 -15.34 -6.38
C ASN A 265 -26.20 -14.71 -6.36
N LEU A 266 -26.35 -13.52 -6.96
CA LEU A 266 -27.61 -12.76 -6.91
C LEU A 266 -28.57 -13.10 -8.05
N VAL A 267 -28.09 -13.37 -9.26
CA VAL A 267 -28.95 -13.63 -10.44
C VAL A 267 -29.94 -14.76 -10.16
N SER A 268 -29.49 -15.86 -9.58
CA SER A 268 -30.34 -16.99 -9.20
C SER A 268 -31.35 -16.69 -8.08
N LYS A 269 -31.12 -15.62 -7.30
CA LYS A 269 -32.02 -15.20 -6.23
C LYS A 269 -33.03 -14.15 -6.68
N LEU A 270 -32.69 -13.34 -7.69
CA LEU A 270 -33.57 -12.28 -8.20
C LEU A 270 -34.77 -12.81 -8.98
N ASP A 271 -34.70 -14.06 -9.49
CA ASP A 271 -35.83 -14.74 -10.17
C ASP A 271 -36.98 -15.11 -9.21
N ASN A 272 -36.74 -15.09 -7.89
CA ASN A 272 -37.76 -15.39 -6.91
C ASN A 272 -38.50 -14.11 -6.49
N THR A 273 -39.83 -14.11 -6.65
CA THR A 273 -40.72 -13.00 -6.31
C THR A 273 -40.59 -12.51 -4.86
N SER A 274 -40.21 -13.39 -3.92
CA SER A 274 -39.97 -13.01 -2.52
C SER A 274 -38.69 -12.16 -2.32
N ASN A 275 -37.83 -12.07 -3.33
CA ASN A 275 -36.55 -11.35 -3.25
C ASN A 275 -36.54 -10.02 -4.03
N HIS A 276 -37.70 -9.50 -4.40
CA HIS A 276 -37.80 -8.22 -5.13
C HIS A 276 -37.10 -7.05 -4.44
N TYR A 277 -37.01 -7.07 -3.11
CA TYR A 277 -36.31 -6.07 -2.32
C TYR A 277 -34.80 -5.98 -2.64
N LEU A 278 -34.20 -7.04 -3.18
CA LEU A 278 -32.78 -7.07 -3.58
C LEU A 278 -32.52 -6.39 -4.94
N ILE A 279 -33.55 -6.14 -5.75
CA ILE A 279 -33.36 -5.58 -7.10
C ILE A 279 -32.73 -4.18 -7.00
N THR A 280 -33.34 -3.30 -6.22
CA THR A 280 -32.88 -1.90 -6.10
C THR A 280 -31.42 -1.80 -5.60
N PRO A 281 -31.01 -2.43 -4.49
CA PRO A 281 -29.62 -2.36 -4.05
C PRO A 281 -28.64 -3.01 -5.04
N THR A 282 -29.08 -4.08 -5.73
CA THR A 282 -28.25 -4.72 -6.77
C THR A 282 -28.03 -3.78 -7.95
N VAL A 283 -29.06 -3.10 -8.43
CA VAL A 283 -28.95 -2.12 -9.51
C VAL A 283 -28.01 -0.97 -9.12
N ILE A 284 -28.17 -0.43 -7.92
CA ILE A 284 -27.29 0.62 -7.40
C ILE A 284 -25.84 0.14 -7.40
N PHE A 285 -25.57 -1.05 -6.86
CA PHE A 285 -24.26 -1.64 -6.80
C PHE A 285 -23.64 -1.81 -8.19
N VAL A 286 -24.39 -2.39 -9.14
CA VAL A 286 -23.92 -2.62 -10.50
C VAL A 286 -23.61 -1.30 -11.21
N LEU A 287 -24.46 -0.28 -11.04
CA LEU A 287 -24.23 1.04 -11.64
C LEU A 287 -22.92 1.68 -11.18
N PHE A 288 -22.66 1.70 -9.86
CA PHE A 288 -21.41 2.24 -9.32
C PHE A 288 -20.18 1.44 -9.76
N THR A 289 -20.30 0.11 -9.81
CA THR A 289 -19.18 -0.74 -10.19
C THR A 289 -18.87 -0.59 -11.69
N VAL A 290 -19.89 -0.54 -12.54
CA VAL A 290 -19.72 -0.27 -13.99
C VAL A 290 -19.12 1.13 -14.20
N ALA A 291 -19.60 2.15 -13.48
CA ALA A 291 -19.03 3.49 -13.55
C ALA A 291 -17.54 3.49 -13.15
N SER A 292 -17.18 2.78 -12.07
CA SER A 292 -15.78 2.64 -11.63
C SER A 292 -14.92 1.90 -12.68
N ILE A 293 -15.44 0.86 -13.30
CA ILE A 293 -14.77 0.14 -14.39
C ILE A 293 -14.52 1.08 -15.59
N ILE A 294 -15.55 1.81 -16.03
CA ILE A 294 -15.44 2.75 -17.15
C ILE A 294 -14.38 3.82 -16.84
N LEU A 295 -14.40 4.40 -15.65
CA LEU A 295 -13.43 5.40 -15.24
C LEU A 295 -12.00 4.82 -15.17
N SER A 296 -11.83 3.57 -14.71
CA SER A 296 -10.54 2.87 -14.71
C SER A 296 -9.98 2.71 -16.13
N ILE A 297 -10.83 2.31 -17.06
CA ILE A 297 -10.46 2.20 -18.49
C ILE A 297 -10.10 3.58 -19.06
N LEU A 298 -10.88 4.62 -18.75
CA LEU A 298 -10.60 5.97 -19.21
C LEU A 298 -9.29 6.53 -18.65
N ALA A 299 -8.91 6.13 -17.43
CA ALA A 299 -7.64 6.54 -16.81
C ALA A 299 -6.42 5.94 -17.54
N THR A 300 -6.55 4.72 -18.08
CA THR A 300 -5.45 4.00 -18.78
C THR A 300 -5.48 4.19 -20.29
N ARG A 301 -6.58 4.71 -20.84
CA ARG A 301 -6.75 4.86 -22.30
C ARG A 301 -5.68 5.80 -22.88
N PRO A 302 -4.92 5.34 -23.90
CA PRO A 302 -3.93 6.17 -24.55
C PRO A 302 -4.57 7.41 -25.20
N ASN A 303 -4.04 8.60 -24.89
CA ASN A 303 -4.38 9.82 -25.61
C ASN A 303 -3.35 10.03 -26.72
N VAL A 304 -3.68 9.63 -27.92
CA VAL A 304 -2.85 9.89 -29.10
C VAL A 304 -3.40 11.12 -29.81
N THR A 305 -2.67 12.22 -29.72
CA THR A 305 -2.94 13.38 -30.59
C THR A 305 -2.45 13.06 -32.00
N SER A 306 -3.28 13.25 -33.00
CA SER A 306 -2.88 13.09 -34.39
C SER A 306 -2.70 14.45 -35.02
N GLY A 307 -1.46 14.94 -35.06
CA GLY A 307 -1.12 16.12 -35.86
C GLY A 307 -0.78 15.70 -37.30
N LYS A 308 -1.31 16.41 -38.28
CA LYS A 308 -0.72 16.45 -39.61
C LYS A 308 0.14 17.69 -39.66
N PHE A 309 1.42 17.53 -39.93
CA PHE A 309 2.36 18.65 -40.01
C PHE A 309 2.87 18.81 -41.43
N THR A 310 3.03 20.05 -41.82
CA THR A 310 3.61 20.43 -43.12
C THR A 310 5.11 20.67 -42.95
N LYS A 311 5.83 20.69 -44.08
CA LYS A 311 7.27 21.08 -44.09
C LYS A 311 7.43 22.53 -43.58
N GLU A 312 6.47 23.38 -43.82
CA GLU A 312 6.44 24.77 -43.36
C GLU A 312 6.31 24.86 -41.83
N ASP A 313 5.52 23.96 -41.18
CA ASP A 313 5.40 23.92 -39.74
C ASP A 313 6.71 23.49 -39.08
N VAL A 314 7.46 22.56 -39.69
CA VAL A 314 8.80 22.12 -39.22
C VAL A 314 9.80 23.27 -39.39
N ALA A 315 9.86 23.91 -40.55
CA ALA A 315 10.72 25.08 -40.83
C ALA A 315 10.46 26.22 -39.84
N ASN A 316 9.21 26.43 -39.45
CA ASN A 316 8.77 27.45 -38.46
C ASN A 316 8.96 26.97 -36.98
N LYS A 317 9.59 25.82 -36.72
CA LYS A 317 9.87 25.25 -35.39
C LYS A 317 8.63 25.03 -34.52
N LYS A 318 7.45 24.85 -35.14
CA LYS A 318 6.17 24.71 -34.46
C LYS A 318 5.87 23.28 -34.03
N VAL A 319 6.53 22.28 -34.61
CA VAL A 319 6.26 20.87 -34.43
C VAL A 319 7.16 20.26 -33.34
N ASN A 320 6.57 19.53 -32.40
CA ASN A 320 7.34 18.68 -31.48
C ASN A 320 7.47 17.27 -32.10
N LEU A 321 8.60 16.96 -32.69
CA LEU A 321 8.89 15.66 -33.31
C LEU A 321 9.31 14.58 -32.30
N LEU A 322 9.44 14.89 -31.01
CA LEU A 322 9.80 13.91 -29.99
C LEU A 322 8.60 13.06 -29.58
N PHE A 323 7.39 13.60 -29.74
CA PHE A 323 6.16 12.89 -29.42
C PHE A 323 5.68 12.07 -30.63
N PHE A 324 5.57 10.74 -30.46
CA PHE A 324 5.23 9.81 -31.55
C PHE A 324 3.89 10.14 -32.22
N GLY A 325 2.91 10.66 -31.50
CA GLY A 325 1.62 11.09 -32.05
C GLY A 325 1.73 12.16 -33.12
N ASN A 326 2.85 12.87 -33.17
CA ASN A 326 3.09 13.94 -34.13
C ASN A 326 3.75 13.45 -35.42
N PHE A 327 4.52 12.38 -35.39
CA PHE A 327 5.26 11.92 -36.59
C PHE A 327 4.77 10.62 -37.20
N HIS A 328 3.95 9.83 -36.51
CA HIS A 328 3.55 8.49 -36.96
C HIS A 328 2.81 8.46 -38.31
N LYS A 329 2.35 9.61 -38.82
CA LYS A 329 1.71 9.77 -40.12
C LYS A 329 2.63 10.41 -41.16
N MET A 330 3.87 10.76 -40.80
CA MET A 330 4.85 11.28 -41.74
C MET A 330 5.48 10.16 -42.55
N SER A 331 5.94 10.47 -43.75
CA SER A 331 6.82 9.55 -44.47
C SER A 331 8.19 9.47 -43.77
N LEU A 332 8.91 8.37 -43.93
CA LEU A 332 10.23 8.22 -43.34
C LEU A 332 11.18 9.35 -43.81
N ASN A 333 11.15 9.69 -45.06
CA ASN A 333 12.01 10.76 -45.63
C ASN A 333 11.69 12.14 -45.02
N ASP A 334 10.42 12.45 -44.79
CA ASP A 334 10.03 13.73 -44.19
C ASP A 334 10.41 13.75 -42.71
N PHE A 335 10.28 12.61 -42.02
CA PHE A 335 10.71 12.49 -40.62
C PHE A 335 12.23 12.65 -40.47
N GLU A 336 13.02 11.93 -41.29
CA GLU A 336 14.50 12.03 -41.29
C GLU A 336 14.96 13.48 -41.57
N TRP A 337 14.37 14.13 -42.55
CA TRP A 337 14.66 15.53 -42.85
C TRP A 337 14.30 16.43 -41.65
N ALA A 338 13.11 16.30 -41.10
CA ALA A 338 12.64 17.12 -39.99
C ALA A 338 13.47 16.91 -38.71
N MET A 339 13.89 15.67 -38.43
CA MET A 339 14.79 15.37 -37.33
C MET A 339 16.19 15.95 -37.56
N GLY A 340 16.68 15.93 -38.79
CA GLY A 340 17.94 16.57 -39.17
C GLY A 340 17.93 18.08 -38.89
N GLU A 341 16.88 18.78 -39.30
CA GLU A 341 16.69 20.19 -39.00
C GLU A 341 16.66 20.48 -37.49
N MET A 342 15.94 19.66 -36.75
CA MET A 342 15.85 19.82 -35.28
C MET A 342 17.20 19.55 -34.57
N MET A 343 17.97 18.56 -35.01
CA MET A 343 19.29 18.23 -34.42
C MET A 343 20.37 19.30 -34.71
N GLN A 344 20.27 20.01 -35.82
CA GLN A 344 21.18 21.09 -36.17
C GLN A 344 20.88 22.40 -35.44
N ASP A 345 19.63 22.56 -34.95
CA ASP A 345 19.20 23.77 -34.23
C ASP A 345 19.01 23.47 -32.74
N ARG A 346 19.97 23.89 -31.95
CA ARG A 346 19.98 23.68 -30.49
C ARG A 346 18.75 24.26 -29.79
N GLU A 347 18.30 25.46 -30.23
CA GLU A 347 17.15 26.10 -29.62
C GLU A 347 15.86 25.35 -29.94
N TYR A 348 15.73 24.88 -31.18
CA TYR A 348 14.59 24.05 -31.59
C TYR A 348 14.56 22.74 -30.83
N LEU A 349 15.71 22.05 -30.69
CA LEU A 349 15.84 20.79 -29.92
C LEU A 349 15.37 20.99 -28.46
N TYR A 350 15.94 21.94 -27.74
CA TYR A 350 15.58 22.18 -26.34
C TYR A 350 14.16 22.71 -26.16
N SER A 351 13.66 23.52 -27.11
CA SER A 351 12.26 23.94 -27.10
C SER A 351 11.30 22.76 -27.27
N SER A 352 11.62 21.83 -28.17
CA SER A 352 10.86 20.61 -28.38
C SER A 352 10.87 19.72 -27.14
N MET A 353 12.03 19.53 -26.49
CA MET A 353 12.16 18.78 -25.25
C MET A 353 11.33 19.41 -24.10
N LYS A 354 11.35 20.74 -23.95
CA LYS A 354 10.54 21.45 -22.96
C LYS A 354 9.04 21.26 -23.22
N LYS A 355 8.61 21.36 -24.47
CA LYS A 355 7.22 21.15 -24.88
C LYS A 355 6.78 19.71 -24.59
N ASP A 356 7.64 18.72 -24.89
CA ASP A 356 7.34 17.32 -24.64
C ASP A 356 7.12 17.04 -23.15
N LEU A 357 8.02 17.50 -22.29
CA LEU A 357 7.86 17.40 -20.84
C LEU A 357 6.58 18.06 -20.32
N TYR A 358 6.24 19.23 -20.85
CA TYR A 358 5.03 19.94 -20.48
C TYR A 358 3.77 19.14 -20.83
N PHE A 359 3.68 18.61 -22.05
CA PHE A 359 2.54 17.81 -22.49
C PHE A 359 2.45 16.47 -21.75
N LEU A 360 3.57 15.82 -21.47
CA LEU A 360 3.60 14.64 -20.61
C LEU A 360 3.06 14.95 -19.20
N GLY A 361 3.39 16.13 -18.65
CA GLY A 361 2.85 16.59 -17.38
C GLY A 361 1.33 16.77 -17.41
N LEU A 362 0.79 17.37 -18.48
CA LEU A 362 -0.65 17.52 -18.65
C LEU A 362 -1.39 16.18 -18.77
N VAL A 363 -0.80 15.24 -19.50
CA VAL A 363 -1.36 13.87 -19.61
C VAL A 363 -1.36 13.19 -18.26
N LEU A 364 -0.27 13.33 -17.51
CA LEU A 364 -0.14 12.76 -16.17
C LEU A 364 -1.16 13.35 -15.19
N ASP A 365 -1.33 14.68 -15.16
CA ASP A 365 -2.35 15.36 -14.35
C ASP A 365 -3.75 14.83 -14.65
N LYS A 366 -4.09 14.72 -15.95
CA LYS A 366 -5.39 14.16 -16.38
C LYS A 366 -5.58 12.73 -15.89
N LYS A 367 -4.57 11.86 -16.03
CA LYS A 367 -4.62 10.48 -15.52
C LYS A 367 -4.88 10.46 -14.01
N TYR A 368 -4.15 11.24 -13.23
CA TYR A 368 -4.32 11.28 -11.78
C TYR A 368 -5.68 11.87 -11.35
N LYS A 369 -6.21 12.84 -12.08
CA LYS A 369 -7.56 13.37 -11.84
C LYS A 369 -8.64 12.31 -12.05
N ILE A 370 -8.55 11.58 -13.17
CA ILE A 370 -9.50 10.49 -13.46
C ILE A 370 -9.35 9.38 -12.42
N LEU A 371 -8.12 9.00 -12.08
CA LEU A 371 -7.85 7.98 -11.09
C LEU A 371 -8.42 8.34 -9.71
N ARG A 372 -8.24 9.58 -9.27
CA ARG A 372 -8.84 10.09 -8.01
C ARG A 372 -10.36 9.99 -8.05
N LEU A 373 -10.98 10.40 -9.15
CA LEU A 373 -12.43 10.27 -9.33
C LEU A 373 -12.87 8.80 -9.27
N THR A 374 -12.12 7.90 -9.91
CA THR A 374 -12.39 6.46 -9.90
C THR A 374 -12.41 5.91 -8.47
N TYR A 375 -11.40 6.23 -7.66
CA TYR A 375 -11.35 5.85 -6.25
C TYR A 375 -12.53 6.40 -5.45
N SER A 376 -12.89 7.66 -5.68
CA SER A 376 -14.04 8.28 -5.00
C SER A 376 -15.35 7.59 -5.38
N VAL A 377 -15.59 7.32 -6.66
CA VAL A 377 -16.79 6.61 -7.13
C VAL A 377 -16.84 5.19 -6.58
N PHE A 378 -15.73 4.48 -6.56
CA PHE A 378 -15.63 3.13 -6.01
C PHE A 378 -15.95 3.12 -4.50
N MET A 379 -15.34 4.02 -3.73
CA MET A 379 -15.55 4.12 -2.27
C MET A 379 -17.00 4.49 -1.95
N ILE A 380 -17.54 5.54 -2.58
CA ILE A 380 -18.92 5.97 -2.40
C ILE A 380 -19.86 4.84 -2.81
N GLY A 381 -19.60 4.18 -3.94
CA GLY A 381 -20.39 3.08 -4.44
C GLY A 381 -20.51 1.91 -3.47
N ILE A 382 -19.41 1.52 -2.84
CA ILE A 382 -19.42 0.47 -1.80
C ILE A 382 -20.27 0.90 -0.62
N ILE A 383 -20.05 2.10 -0.08
CA ILE A 383 -20.78 2.60 1.09
C ILE A 383 -22.29 2.65 0.80
N VAL A 384 -22.69 3.28 -0.31
CA VAL A 384 -24.10 3.42 -0.70
C VAL A 384 -24.74 2.05 -0.92
N SER A 385 -24.03 1.12 -1.56
CA SER A 385 -24.54 -0.23 -1.81
C SER A 385 -24.75 -1.00 -0.52
N VAL A 386 -23.79 -0.97 0.41
CA VAL A 386 -23.92 -1.64 1.71
C VAL A 386 -25.11 -1.08 2.50
N VAL A 387 -25.28 0.23 2.53
CA VAL A 387 -26.43 0.89 3.18
C VAL A 387 -27.74 0.49 2.50
N ALA A 388 -27.79 0.49 1.17
CA ALA A 388 -28.97 0.09 0.42
C ALA A 388 -29.37 -1.36 0.68
N PHE A 389 -28.40 -2.29 0.72
CA PHE A 389 -28.66 -3.68 1.11
C PHE A 389 -29.14 -3.80 2.55
N ALA A 390 -28.55 -3.07 3.50
CA ALA A 390 -28.97 -3.08 4.90
C ALA A 390 -30.43 -2.60 5.06
N ILE A 391 -30.79 -1.51 4.40
CA ILE A 391 -32.16 -0.98 4.40
C ILE A 391 -33.13 -2.00 3.76
N ALA A 392 -32.77 -2.57 2.62
CA ALA A 392 -33.60 -3.56 1.92
C ALA A 392 -33.86 -4.79 2.79
N PHE A 393 -32.87 -5.29 3.51
CA PHE A 393 -33.05 -6.39 4.47
C PHE A 393 -33.95 -6.02 5.66
N GLN A 394 -33.81 -4.82 6.22
CA GLN A 394 -34.66 -4.37 7.32
C GLN A 394 -36.11 -4.23 6.88
N THR A 395 -36.37 -3.66 5.72
CA THR A 395 -37.72 -3.48 5.20
C THR A 395 -38.39 -4.79 4.80
N SER A 396 -37.66 -5.79 4.36
CA SER A 396 -38.18 -7.13 4.05
C SER A 396 -38.49 -7.95 5.31
N GLY A 397 -37.71 -7.78 6.39
CA GLY A 397 -37.93 -8.47 7.66
C GLY A 397 -39.03 -7.87 8.54
N ALA A 398 -39.49 -6.64 8.24
CA ALA A 398 -40.62 -5.99 8.96
C ALA A 398 -41.98 -6.33 8.35
N GLY A 399 -42.02 -7.05 7.24
CA GLY A 399 -43.27 -7.46 6.54
C GLY A 399 -43.57 -8.98 6.59
N ALA A 400 -42.79 -9.73 7.38
CA ALA A 400 -42.99 -11.14 7.71
C ALA A 400 -43.32 -11.27 9.20
#